data_953368894ac5348b8bb333a5b8ed17c0
#
_entry.id   953368894ac5348b8bb333a5b8ed17c0
#
_cell.length_a   1.000
_cell.length_b   1.000
_cell.length_c   1.000
_cell.angle_alpha   90.00
_cell.angle_beta   90.00
_cell.angle_gamma   90.00
#
_symmetry.space_group_name_H-M   'P 1'
#
loop_
_entity.id
_entity.type
_entity.pdbx_description
1 polymer ?
#
loop_
_entity_poly.entity_id
_entity_poly.type
_entity_poly.pdbx_seq_one_letter_code
_entity_poly.pdbx_strand_id
1 'polypeptide(L)'
;MANPQKGDDWFELHNPAGQPIALGGFFLSDNPSNPTLHRLPAHSYIGGSFFAYRKIIADGQSKRGADHVSFKLRASGESIALRDPNGFLIDEVTFNRQSKAVSEGRFPNGADTYARFPTLKTPGAPNRLDLNLNGLPDDWENAHGLLPDDTDDALYDTDGDGLTNLAEYFAGTDPTDSASHLALESITVTGDTVLLEFMAHAGIAYRLQARGDLTKGKWSTVGRLEPRPTSGFVMLPEFLPGSQQARYYRMEVRKP
;
A
#
# COMPACT_ATOMS: atom_id res chain seq x y z
N MET A 1 1.70 7.43 -10.88
CA MET A 1 0.73 8.50 -10.53
C MET A 1 -0.67 7.96 -10.73
N ALA A 2 -1.57 8.14 -9.81
CA ALA A 2 -2.96 7.67 -9.92
C ALA A 2 -3.90 8.86 -9.76
N ASN A 3 -4.96 8.91 -10.58
CA ASN A 3 -6.08 9.83 -10.40
C ASN A 3 -7.24 9.03 -9.78
N PRO A 4 -7.47 9.08 -8.47
CA PRO A 4 -8.48 8.30 -7.80
C PRO A 4 -9.88 8.89 -7.97
N GLN A 5 -10.91 8.04 -7.89
CA GLN A 5 -12.32 8.48 -8.00
C GLN A 5 -12.79 9.37 -6.85
N LYS A 6 -12.08 9.38 -5.72
CA LYS A 6 -12.31 10.24 -4.53
C LYS A 6 -11.03 10.26 -3.69
N GLY A 7 -9.99 10.87 -4.16
CA GLY A 7 -8.77 11.06 -3.40
C GLY A 7 -7.91 12.10 -4.08
N ASP A 8 -6.95 12.59 -3.36
CA ASP A 8 -6.00 13.55 -3.88
C ASP A 8 -5.05 12.85 -4.86
N ASP A 9 -4.59 13.52 -5.89
CA ASP A 9 -3.56 13.01 -6.79
C ASP A 9 -2.26 12.74 -6.01
N TRP A 10 -1.49 11.77 -6.46
CA TRP A 10 -0.25 11.40 -5.79
C TRP A 10 0.83 10.95 -6.78
N PHE A 11 2.06 11.05 -6.36
CA PHE A 11 3.22 10.44 -6.99
C PHE A 11 4.13 9.83 -5.92
N GLU A 12 5.12 9.07 -6.34
CA GLU A 12 6.06 8.43 -5.42
C GLU A 12 7.49 8.81 -5.73
N LEU A 13 8.26 8.95 -4.66
CA LEU A 13 9.71 8.94 -4.71
C LEU A 13 10.19 7.51 -4.44
N HIS A 14 11.18 7.07 -5.20
CA HIS A 14 11.83 5.77 -5.02
C HIS A 14 13.30 5.98 -4.65
N ASN A 15 13.74 5.29 -3.61
CA ASN A 15 15.14 5.23 -3.20
C ASN A 15 15.74 3.87 -3.61
N PRO A 16 16.54 3.78 -4.67
CA PRO A 16 17.16 2.54 -5.09
C PRO A 16 18.30 2.08 -4.18
N ALA A 17 18.77 2.93 -3.25
CA ALA A 17 19.82 2.57 -2.31
C ALA A 17 19.28 1.71 -1.17
N GLY A 18 20.08 0.79 -0.65
CA GLY A 18 19.70 -0.04 0.49
C GLY A 18 19.65 0.70 1.83
N GLN A 19 20.08 1.97 1.88
CA GLN A 19 20.13 2.81 3.08
C GLN A 19 19.17 4.00 2.98
N PRO A 20 18.64 4.51 4.09
CA PRO A 20 17.81 5.71 4.09
C PRO A 20 18.54 6.94 3.55
N ILE A 21 17.81 7.79 2.82
CA ILE A 21 18.29 9.08 2.31
C ILE A 21 17.52 10.21 2.98
N ALA A 22 18.24 11.20 3.51
CA ALA A 22 17.66 12.43 4.03
C ALA A 22 17.18 13.32 2.86
N LEU A 23 15.91 13.72 2.90
CA LEU A 23 15.27 14.60 1.91
C LEU A 23 14.97 16.00 2.47
N GLY A 24 15.38 16.28 3.71
CA GLY A 24 15.16 17.58 4.34
C GLY A 24 15.77 18.73 3.54
N GLY A 25 14.92 19.68 3.12
CA GLY A 25 15.36 20.82 2.33
C GLY A 25 15.39 20.63 0.82
N PHE A 26 15.15 19.44 0.31
CA PHE A 26 14.94 19.19 -1.12
C PHE A 26 13.68 19.88 -1.61
N PHE A 27 13.59 20.09 -2.93
CA PHE A 27 12.48 20.78 -3.55
C PHE A 27 11.73 19.85 -4.52
N LEU A 28 10.40 19.93 -4.47
CA LEU A 28 9.49 19.32 -5.44
C LEU A 28 8.75 20.42 -6.20
N SER A 29 8.63 20.29 -7.51
CA SER A 29 7.92 21.25 -8.34
C SER A 29 7.28 20.60 -9.56
N ASP A 30 6.06 21.03 -9.88
CA ASP A 30 5.36 20.81 -11.15
C ASP A 30 5.55 21.96 -12.15
N ASN A 31 6.35 22.97 -11.78
CA ASN A 31 6.51 24.19 -12.56
C ASN A 31 8.00 24.48 -12.86
N PRO A 32 8.46 24.30 -14.10
CA PRO A 32 9.85 24.59 -14.49
C PRO A 32 10.27 26.04 -14.23
N SER A 33 9.31 27.00 -14.25
CA SER A 33 9.59 28.41 -13.97
C SER A 33 9.70 28.73 -12.47
N ASN A 34 9.28 27.78 -11.62
CA ASN A 34 9.44 27.89 -10.16
C ASN A 34 10.01 26.56 -9.59
N PRO A 35 11.28 26.27 -9.81
CA PRO A 35 11.88 24.97 -9.48
C PRO A 35 11.96 24.67 -7.97
N THR A 36 11.72 25.67 -7.11
CA THR A 36 11.76 25.55 -5.64
C THR A 36 10.36 25.71 -5.01
N LEU A 37 9.31 25.36 -5.76
CA LEU A 37 7.90 25.62 -5.42
C LEU A 37 7.50 25.01 -4.06
N HIS A 38 7.92 23.79 -3.78
CA HIS A 38 7.63 23.09 -2.52
C HIS A 38 8.91 22.55 -1.89
N ARG A 39 9.26 23.05 -0.71
CA ARG A 39 10.40 22.57 0.06
C ARG A 39 9.99 21.49 1.03
N LEU A 40 10.66 20.34 0.99
CA LEU A 40 10.42 19.25 1.94
C LEU A 40 10.89 19.64 3.36
N PRO A 41 10.12 19.30 4.41
CA PRO A 41 10.47 19.61 5.80
C PRO A 41 11.85 19.05 6.21
N ALA A 42 12.49 19.70 7.19
CA ALA A 42 13.87 19.40 7.60
C ALA A 42 14.11 17.93 8.01
N HIS A 43 13.10 17.26 8.56
CA HIS A 43 13.20 15.86 8.99
C HIS A 43 12.59 14.87 7.98
N SER A 44 12.40 15.30 6.72
CA SER A 44 11.96 14.40 5.67
C SER A 44 13.05 13.40 5.31
N TYR A 45 12.68 12.15 5.13
CA TYR A 45 13.57 11.09 4.65
C TYR A 45 12.78 10.09 3.80
N ILE A 46 13.49 9.30 3.02
CA ILE A 46 12.98 8.11 2.36
C ILE A 46 13.81 6.93 2.85
N GLY A 47 13.14 5.86 3.26
CA GLY A 47 13.80 4.65 3.75
C GLY A 47 14.59 3.94 2.65
N GLY A 48 15.37 2.94 3.03
CA GLY A 48 15.96 1.98 2.12
C GLY A 48 15.22 0.65 2.17
N SER A 49 15.51 -0.26 1.23
CA SER A 49 14.94 -1.60 1.19
C SER A 49 13.40 -1.59 1.24
N PHE A 50 12.80 -2.16 2.29
CA PHE A 50 11.35 -2.24 2.46
C PHE A 50 10.64 -0.87 2.44
N PHE A 51 11.27 0.19 2.93
CA PHE A 51 10.72 1.55 2.98
C PHE A 51 11.23 2.45 1.84
N ALA A 52 11.66 1.84 0.72
CA ALA A 52 12.27 2.54 -0.41
C ALA A 52 11.29 3.41 -1.23
N TYR A 53 9.99 3.33 -0.95
CA TYR A 53 8.95 4.10 -1.65
C TYR A 53 8.29 5.07 -0.69
N ARG A 54 8.15 6.34 -1.11
CA ARG A 54 7.46 7.37 -0.34
C ARG A 54 6.39 8.04 -1.20
N LYS A 55 5.15 7.82 -0.82
CA LYS A 55 3.98 8.44 -1.45
C LYS A 55 3.90 9.92 -1.08
N ILE A 56 3.77 10.78 -2.08
CA ILE A 56 3.57 12.22 -1.96
C ILE A 56 2.18 12.59 -2.49
N ILE A 57 1.42 13.35 -1.72
CA ILE A 57 0.04 13.75 -2.03
C ILE A 57 0.06 15.16 -2.62
N ALA A 58 -0.41 15.28 -3.86
CA ALA A 58 -0.44 16.52 -4.62
C ALA A 58 -1.85 17.16 -4.56
N ASP A 59 -2.25 17.61 -3.37
CA ASP A 59 -3.56 18.21 -3.12
C ASP A 59 -3.55 19.75 -3.01
N GLY A 60 -2.38 20.35 -3.11
CA GLY A 60 -2.18 21.80 -2.93
C GLY A 60 -2.24 22.25 -1.47
N GLN A 61 -2.18 21.33 -0.50
CA GLN A 61 -2.42 21.61 0.92
C GLN A 61 -1.25 21.17 1.81
N SER A 62 -0.07 21.73 1.59
CA SER A 62 1.17 21.37 2.32
C SER A 62 1.07 21.47 3.85
N LYS A 63 0.10 22.19 4.38
CA LYS A 63 -0.17 22.29 5.83
C LYS A 63 -0.81 21.02 6.42
N ARG A 64 -1.31 20.08 5.60
CA ARG A 64 -1.95 18.85 6.06
C ARG A 64 -0.93 17.80 6.57
N GLY A 65 0.34 17.94 6.19
CA GLY A 65 1.38 16.99 6.63
C GLY A 65 2.62 17.04 5.74
N ALA A 66 3.65 16.34 6.16
CA ALA A 66 4.96 16.31 5.49
C ALA A 66 4.94 15.66 4.09
N ASP A 67 3.91 14.85 3.81
CA ASP A 67 3.72 14.18 2.52
C ASP A 67 2.77 14.92 1.58
N HIS A 68 2.25 16.09 1.99
CA HIS A 68 1.38 16.93 1.18
C HIS A 68 2.17 18.07 0.54
N VAL A 69 2.08 18.23 -0.79
CA VAL A 69 2.76 19.32 -1.50
C VAL A 69 1.81 20.50 -1.78
N SER A 70 2.40 21.67 -2.09
CA SER A 70 1.69 22.92 -2.32
C SER A 70 1.06 23.06 -3.71
N PHE A 71 1.17 22.04 -4.56
CA PHE A 71 0.64 22.02 -5.92
C PHE A 71 -0.27 20.81 -6.17
N LYS A 72 -0.96 20.81 -7.31
CA LYS A 72 -1.82 19.73 -7.78
C LYS A 72 -1.34 19.25 -9.14
N LEU A 73 -1.54 17.96 -9.44
CA LEU A 73 -1.21 17.43 -10.75
C LEU A 73 -2.31 17.71 -11.78
N ARG A 74 -1.90 17.99 -13.01
CA ARG A 74 -2.83 18.22 -14.13
C ARG A 74 -3.12 16.90 -14.84
N ALA A 75 -4.40 16.60 -15.00
CA ALA A 75 -4.83 15.40 -15.75
C ALA A 75 -4.38 15.43 -17.24
N SER A 76 -4.09 16.60 -17.80
CA SER A 76 -3.58 16.75 -19.19
C SER A 76 -2.13 16.37 -19.35
N GLY A 77 -1.41 16.17 -18.27
CA GLY A 77 0.04 15.92 -18.25
C GLY A 77 0.85 17.16 -17.90
N GLU A 78 2.01 16.92 -17.32
CA GLU A 78 3.03 17.92 -16.95
C GLU A 78 4.33 17.22 -16.53
N SER A 79 5.31 17.98 -16.03
CA SER A 79 6.53 17.44 -15.43
C SER A 79 6.52 17.62 -13.92
N ILE A 80 7.13 16.67 -13.20
CA ILE A 80 7.45 16.78 -11.78
C ILE A 80 8.96 16.64 -11.63
N ALA A 81 9.59 17.57 -10.96
CA ALA A 81 11.02 17.57 -10.72
C ALA A 81 11.33 17.47 -9.21
N LEU A 82 12.36 16.69 -8.88
CA LEU A 82 13.03 16.66 -7.58
C LEU A 82 14.39 17.35 -7.71
N ARG A 83 14.66 18.30 -6.80
CA ARG A 83 15.95 19.00 -6.72
C ARG A 83 16.54 18.93 -5.33
N ASP A 84 17.87 18.96 -5.26
CA ASP A 84 18.59 19.01 -3.98
C ASP A 84 18.44 20.39 -3.31
N PRO A 85 18.92 20.56 -2.06
CA PRO A 85 18.87 21.84 -1.35
C PRO A 85 19.63 22.99 -2.03
N ASN A 86 20.55 22.71 -2.97
CA ASN A 86 21.30 23.69 -3.74
C ASN A 86 20.58 24.02 -5.09
N GLY A 87 19.48 23.33 -5.40
CA GLY A 87 18.71 23.54 -6.61
C GLY A 87 19.14 22.65 -7.79
N PHE A 88 20.13 21.76 -7.63
CA PHE A 88 20.52 20.81 -8.67
C PHE A 88 19.40 19.78 -8.92
N LEU A 89 19.12 19.52 -10.19
CA LEU A 89 18.15 18.51 -10.60
C LEU A 89 18.66 17.12 -10.23
N ILE A 90 17.86 16.39 -9.48
CA ILE A 90 18.10 14.98 -9.12
C ILE A 90 17.35 14.04 -10.06
N ASP A 91 16.04 14.28 -10.26
CA ASP A 91 15.21 13.52 -11.17
C ASP A 91 14.05 14.37 -11.69
N GLU A 92 13.59 14.06 -12.90
CA GLU A 92 12.43 14.68 -13.51
C GLU A 92 11.62 13.63 -14.28
N VAL A 93 10.32 13.68 -14.10
CA VAL A 93 9.36 12.81 -14.79
C VAL A 93 8.38 13.68 -15.54
N THR A 94 8.31 13.53 -16.86
CA THR A 94 7.25 14.11 -17.68
C THR A 94 6.22 13.03 -18.00
N PHE A 95 4.97 13.30 -17.69
CA PHE A 95 3.87 12.40 -17.97
C PHE A 95 2.83 13.07 -18.87
N ASN A 96 2.20 12.25 -19.69
CA ASN A 96 1.14 12.67 -20.60
C ASN A 96 -0.23 12.62 -19.91
N ARG A 97 -1.29 12.79 -20.71
CA ARG A 97 -2.66 12.72 -20.22
C ARG A 97 -2.91 11.44 -19.41
N GLN A 98 -3.36 11.65 -18.18
CA GLN A 98 -3.67 10.57 -17.26
C GLN A 98 -5.10 10.05 -17.45
N SER A 99 -5.27 8.74 -17.30
CA SER A 99 -6.57 8.07 -17.29
C SER A 99 -7.03 7.85 -15.86
N LYS A 100 -8.36 7.97 -15.64
CA LYS A 100 -8.94 7.72 -14.32
C LYS A 100 -8.64 6.29 -13.86
N ALA A 101 -8.22 6.16 -12.61
CA ALA A 101 -7.92 4.89 -11.95
C ALA A 101 -6.74 4.08 -12.57
N VAL A 102 -5.96 4.66 -13.46
CA VAL A 102 -4.72 4.07 -13.98
C VAL A 102 -3.54 4.79 -13.34
N SER A 103 -2.56 4.07 -12.81
CA SER A 103 -1.26 4.62 -12.44
C SER A 103 -0.25 4.44 -13.58
N GLU A 104 0.77 5.28 -13.58
CA GLU A 104 1.89 5.22 -14.53
C GLU A 104 3.20 5.40 -13.74
N GLY A 105 4.21 4.64 -14.05
CA GLY A 105 5.48 4.69 -13.36
C GLY A 105 6.60 3.99 -14.12
N ARG A 106 7.82 4.12 -13.61
CA ARG A 106 9.01 3.47 -14.18
C ARG A 106 8.88 1.95 -14.06
N PHE A 107 9.13 1.25 -15.17
CA PHE A 107 9.16 -0.21 -15.16
C PHE A 107 10.25 -0.75 -16.11
N PRO A 108 11.11 -1.66 -15.64
CA PRO A 108 11.30 -2.05 -14.22
C PRO A 108 11.54 -0.87 -13.27
N ASN A 109 11.34 -1.06 -11.98
CA ASN A 109 11.48 0.01 -10.98
C ASN A 109 12.86 0.68 -11.07
N GLY A 110 12.87 2.01 -11.17
CA GLY A 110 14.08 2.80 -11.34
C GLY A 110 14.61 2.92 -12.79
N ALA A 111 14.01 2.24 -13.77
CA ALA A 111 14.38 2.34 -15.17
C ALA A 111 13.94 3.68 -15.81
N ASP A 112 14.44 3.96 -17.01
CA ASP A 112 14.02 5.14 -17.79
C ASP A 112 12.76 4.89 -18.63
N THR A 113 12.27 3.65 -18.67
CA THR A 113 11.05 3.24 -19.35
C THR A 113 9.84 3.30 -18.43
N TYR A 114 8.66 3.57 -18.99
CA TYR A 114 7.41 3.74 -18.24
C TYR A 114 6.38 2.71 -18.68
N ALA A 115 5.58 2.24 -17.73
CA ALA A 115 4.42 1.38 -17.95
C ALA A 115 3.18 1.98 -17.29
N ARG A 116 2.01 1.53 -17.74
CA ARG A 116 0.71 1.84 -17.14
C ARG A 116 0.19 0.63 -16.38
N PHE A 117 -0.42 0.88 -15.24
CA PHE A 117 -0.92 -0.13 -14.31
C PHE A 117 -2.42 0.11 -14.08
N PRO A 118 -3.29 -0.46 -14.93
CA PRO A 118 -4.74 -0.24 -14.84
C PRO A 118 -5.38 -0.97 -13.66
N THR A 119 -4.87 -2.12 -13.27
CA THR A 119 -5.39 -2.98 -12.21
C THR A 119 -4.58 -2.89 -10.93
N LEU A 120 -3.26 -2.98 -11.02
CA LEU A 120 -2.33 -2.97 -9.90
C LEU A 120 -1.75 -1.57 -9.66
N LYS A 121 -2.29 -0.89 -8.67
CA LYS A 121 -1.65 0.30 -8.08
C LYS A 121 -0.92 -0.16 -6.83
N THR A 122 0.37 0.11 -6.77
CA THR A 122 1.26 -0.36 -5.70
C THR A 122 1.81 0.80 -4.86
N PRO A 123 0.96 1.65 -4.23
CA PRO A 123 1.45 2.78 -3.45
C PRO A 123 2.29 2.31 -2.27
N GLY A 124 3.55 2.75 -2.22
CA GLY A 124 4.53 2.35 -1.21
C GLY A 124 5.27 1.05 -1.53
N ALA A 125 5.11 0.49 -2.73
CA ALA A 125 5.71 -0.78 -3.14
C ALA A 125 6.19 -0.76 -4.60
N PRO A 126 7.01 -1.73 -5.03
CA PRO A 126 7.44 -1.86 -6.41
C PRO A 126 6.28 -1.99 -7.39
N ASN A 127 6.41 -1.36 -8.56
CA ASN A 127 5.49 -1.57 -9.67
C ASN A 127 5.56 -3.02 -10.16
N ARG A 128 4.40 -3.62 -10.47
CA ARG A 128 4.26 -4.98 -10.98
C ARG A 128 3.35 -5.00 -12.21
N LEU A 129 3.62 -5.88 -13.17
CA LEU A 129 2.73 -6.11 -14.31
C LEU A 129 1.61 -7.09 -13.95
N ASP A 130 0.49 -6.92 -14.64
CA ASP A 130 -0.67 -7.79 -14.65
C ASP A 130 -1.22 -7.68 -16.08
N LEU A 131 -0.75 -8.56 -16.97
CA LEU A 131 -1.00 -8.47 -18.40
C LEU A 131 -2.39 -8.99 -18.78
N ASN A 132 -2.90 -9.96 -18.05
CA ASN A 132 -4.25 -10.51 -18.26
C ASN A 132 -5.36 -9.69 -17.56
N LEU A 133 -4.97 -8.73 -16.70
CA LEU A 133 -5.85 -7.79 -15.98
C LEU A 133 -6.80 -8.47 -14.96
N ASN A 134 -6.41 -9.61 -14.40
CA ASN A 134 -7.18 -10.35 -13.41
C ASN A 134 -6.98 -9.86 -11.95
N GLY A 135 -6.00 -8.98 -11.71
CA GLY A 135 -5.67 -8.41 -10.40
C GLY A 135 -4.51 -9.09 -9.69
N LEU A 136 -3.98 -10.18 -10.26
CA LEU A 136 -2.76 -10.84 -9.82
C LEU A 136 -1.56 -10.31 -10.62
N PRO A 137 -0.39 -10.09 -9.99
CA PRO A 137 0.82 -9.78 -10.76
C PRO A 137 1.35 -11.03 -11.46
N ASP A 138 1.78 -10.89 -12.74
CA ASP A 138 2.37 -11.99 -13.52
C ASP A 138 3.53 -12.70 -12.82
N ASP A 139 4.37 -11.93 -12.09
CA ASP A 139 5.50 -12.47 -11.34
C ASP A 139 5.05 -13.26 -10.10
N TRP A 140 3.93 -12.89 -9.49
CA TRP A 140 3.34 -13.62 -8.38
C TRP A 140 2.68 -14.92 -8.87
N GLU A 141 1.93 -14.87 -9.97
CA GLU A 141 1.33 -16.06 -10.59
C GLU A 141 2.40 -17.08 -10.95
N ASN A 142 3.47 -16.66 -11.63
CA ASN A 142 4.60 -17.53 -11.96
C ASN A 142 5.27 -18.14 -10.71
N ALA A 143 5.42 -17.36 -9.63
CA ALA A 143 6.05 -17.83 -8.40
C ALA A 143 5.24 -18.92 -7.69
N HIS A 144 3.90 -18.95 -7.88
CA HIS A 144 2.98 -19.92 -7.27
C HIS A 144 2.48 -20.98 -8.27
N GLY A 145 3.07 -21.04 -9.49
CA GLY A 145 2.68 -22.03 -10.50
C GLY A 145 1.32 -21.79 -11.13
N LEU A 146 0.79 -20.57 -11.02
CA LEU A 146 -0.41 -20.11 -11.72
C LEU A 146 -0.02 -19.63 -13.13
N LEU A 147 -1.02 -19.34 -13.98
CA LEU A 147 -0.81 -19.03 -15.37
C LEU A 147 -1.09 -17.54 -15.65
N PRO A 148 -0.07 -16.69 -15.94
CA PRO A 148 -0.26 -15.26 -16.22
C PRO A 148 -1.12 -14.92 -17.46
N ASP A 149 -1.55 -15.90 -18.23
CA ASP A 149 -2.48 -15.77 -19.34
C ASP A 149 -3.90 -16.33 -19.06
N ASP A 150 -4.12 -16.96 -17.90
CA ASP A 150 -5.44 -17.39 -17.44
C ASP A 150 -6.14 -16.25 -16.68
N THR A 151 -7.17 -15.66 -17.28
CA THR A 151 -7.92 -14.54 -16.66
C THR A 151 -8.79 -14.98 -15.49
N ASP A 152 -9.05 -16.25 -15.31
CA ASP A 152 -9.98 -16.80 -14.34
C ASP A 152 -9.28 -17.35 -13.10
N ASP A 153 -7.99 -17.61 -13.14
CA ASP A 153 -7.24 -18.23 -12.05
C ASP A 153 -7.25 -17.39 -10.75
N ALA A 154 -7.40 -16.06 -10.87
CA ALA A 154 -7.62 -15.17 -9.73
C ALA A 154 -8.85 -15.54 -8.88
N LEU A 155 -9.83 -16.21 -9.49
CA LEU A 155 -11.08 -16.62 -8.85
C LEU A 155 -11.02 -18.05 -8.30
N TYR A 156 -9.99 -18.82 -8.64
CA TYR A 156 -9.82 -20.19 -8.14
C TYR A 156 -9.36 -20.19 -6.69
N ASP A 157 -9.79 -21.21 -5.98
CA ASP A 157 -9.30 -21.62 -4.66
C ASP A 157 -8.44 -22.86 -4.92
N THR A 158 -7.14 -22.62 -5.14
CA THR A 158 -6.24 -23.64 -5.69
C THR A 158 -5.91 -24.74 -4.67
N ASP A 159 -5.80 -24.39 -3.38
CA ASP A 159 -5.48 -25.34 -2.31
C ASP A 159 -6.69 -25.80 -1.48
N GLY A 160 -7.88 -25.18 -1.69
CA GLY A 160 -9.14 -25.58 -1.07
C GLY A 160 -9.31 -25.09 0.37
N ASP A 161 -8.66 -24.00 0.78
CA ASP A 161 -8.76 -23.44 2.14
C ASP A 161 -9.96 -22.50 2.33
N GLY A 162 -10.63 -22.13 1.23
CA GLY A 162 -11.77 -21.22 1.18
C GLY A 162 -11.44 -19.79 0.78
N LEU A 163 -10.17 -19.46 0.51
CA LEU A 163 -9.74 -18.20 -0.09
C LEU A 163 -9.49 -18.39 -1.59
N THR A 164 -9.81 -17.39 -2.39
CA THR A 164 -9.40 -17.38 -3.80
C THR A 164 -7.95 -16.92 -3.91
N ASN A 165 -7.25 -17.31 -4.99
CA ASN A 165 -5.87 -16.87 -5.24
C ASN A 165 -5.71 -15.34 -5.13
N LEU A 166 -6.71 -14.57 -5.61
CA LEU A 166 -6.71 -13.12 -5.47
C LEU A 166 -6.85 -12.66 -4.01
N ALA A 167 -7.66 -13.34 -3.21
CA ALA A 167 -7.80 -13.03 -1.79
C ALA A 167 -6.52 -13.34 -1.03
N GLU A 168 -5.83 -14.41 -1.39
CA GLU A 168 -4.56 -14.82 -0.84
C GLU A 168 -3.42 -13.87 -1.20
N TYR A 169 -3.35 -13.44 -2.47
CA TYR A 169 -2.42 -12.39 -2.87
C TYR A 169 -2.54 -11.16 -1.98
N PHE A 170 -3.77 -10.72 -1.68
CA PHE A 170 -3.98 -9.58 -0.77
C PHE A 170 -3.73 -9.90 0.69
N ALA A 171 -3.95 -11.13 1.11
CA ALA A 171 -3.68 -11.59 2.48
C ALA A 171 -2.19 -11.83 2.75
N GLY A 172 -1.42 -12.07 1.68
CA GLY A 172 -0.02 -12.48 1.75
C GLY A 172 0.15 -13.96 2.10
N THR A 173 -0.91 -14.76 1.92
CA THR A 173 -0.90 -16.21 2.09
C THR A 173 -0.41 -16.91 0.82
N ASP A 174 -0.17 -18.22 0.89
CA ASP A 174 0.32 -19.04 -0.21
C ASP A 174 -0.85 -19.82 -0.84
N PRO A 175 -1.24 -19.55 -2.09
CA PRO A 175 -2.40 -20.19 -2.74
C PRO A 175 -2.23 -21.68 -3.04
N THR A 176 -1.08 -22.24 -2.69
CA THR A 176 -0.77 -23.66 -2.88
C THR A 176 -0.61 -24.44 -1.56
N ASP A 177 -0.79 -23.76 -0.42
CA ASP A 177 -0.67 -24.35 0.91
C ASP A 177 -1.89 -23.99 1.79
N SER A 178 -2.85 -24.89 1.89
CA SER A 178 -4.08 -24.74 2.69
C SER A 178 -3.84 -24.51 4.20
N ALA A 179 -2.62 -24.67 4.69
CA ALA A 179 -2.25 -24.27 6.05
C ALA A 179 -1.87 -22.78 6.14
N SER A 180 -1.61 -22.13 5.01
CA SER A 180 -1.26 -20.70 4.90
C SER A 180 -2.50 -19.84 4.73
N HIS A 181 -3.36 -19.75 5.72
CA HIS A 181 -4.63 -19.04 5.63
C HIS A 181 -4.72 -17.83 6.60
N LEU A 182 -5.61 -16.91 6.31
CA LEU A 182 -5.84 -15.73 7.15
C LEU A 182 -6.80 -16.07 8.30
N ALA A 183 -6.27 -16.34 9.50
CA ALA A 183 -7.06 -16.68 10.68
C ALA A 183 -6.61 -15.94 11.95
N LEU A 184 -7.52 -15.85 12.92
CA LEU A 184 -7.14 -15.59 14.31
C LEU A 184 -6.74 -16.93 14.93
N GLU A 185 -5.45 -17.08 15.20
CA GLU A 185 -4.86 -18.33 15.72
C GLU A 185 -5.27 -18.61 17.17
N SER A 186 -5.33 -17.54 17.97
CA SER A 186 -5.80 -17.64 19.34
C SER A 186 -6.57 -16.40 19.79
N ILE A 187 -7.52 -16.62 20.71
CA ILE A 187 -8.25 -15.58 21.44
C ILE A 187 -8.15 -15.91 22.90
N THR A 188 -7.34 -15.13 23.64
CA THR A 188 -7.12 -15.33 25.09
C THR A 188 -7.76 -14.20 25.88
N VAL A 189 -8.58 -14.55 26.87
CA VAL A 189 -9.24 -13.58 27.76
C VAL A 189 -8.55 -13.58 29.12
N THR A 190 -8.09 -12.41 29.56
CA THR A 190 -7.46 -12.23 30.87
C THR A 190 -8.04 -10.98 31.54
N GLY A 191 -8.90 -11.19 32.54
CA GLY A 191 -9.66 -10.09 33.15
C GLY A 191 -10.50 -9.35 32.11
N ASP A 192 -10.29 -8.03 32.00
CA ASP A 192 -10.99 -7.16 31.06
C ASP A 192 -10.26 -7.01 29.70
N THR A 193 -9.26 -7.86 29.44
CA THR A 193 -8.46 -7.78 28.22
C THR A 193 -8.62 -9.04 27.40
N VAL A 194 -8.90 -8.88 26.10
CA VAL A 194 -8.81 -9.93 25.09
C VAL A 194 -7.53 -9.74 24.30
N LEU A 195 -6.75 -10.81 24.20
CA LEU A 195 -5.57 -10.88 23.32
C LEU A 195 -5.94 -11.66 22.07
N LEU A 196 -5.78 -11.02 20.91
CA LEU A 196 -6.04 -11.59 19.59
C LEU A 196 -4.71 -11.86 18.92
N GLU A 197 -4.41 -13.12 18.65
CA GLU A 197 -3.17 -13.53 18.00
C GLU A 197 -3.42 -14.02 16.59
N PHE A 198 -2.57 -13.60 15.65
CA PHE A 198 -2.62 -14.01 14.26
C PHE A 198 -1.24 -13.93 13.60
N MET A 199 -1.05 -14.67 12.49
CA MET A 199 0.12 -14.51 11.62
C MET A 199 -0.04 -13.25 10.77
N ALA A 200 0.86 -12.30 10.92
CA ALA A 200 0.95 -11.10 10.09
C ALA A 200 2.02 -11.30 9.02
N HIS A 201 1.66 -11.21 7.75
CA HIS A 201 2.59 -11.34 6.62
C HIS A 201 3.30 -10.01 6.32
N ALA A 202 4.54 -10.10 5.82
CA ALA A 202 5.33 -8.93 5.45
C ALA A 202 4.62 -8.09 4.39
N GLY A 203 4.63 -6.76 4.56
CA GLY A 203 4.02 -5.84 3.60
C GLY A 203 2.51 -5.68 3.71
N ILE A 204 1.82 -6.47 4.52
CA ILE A 204 0.35 -6.46 4.62
C ILE A 204 -0.12 -5.62 5.82
N ALA A 205 -1.14 -4.81 5.59
CA ALA A 205 -1.83 -4.05 6.63
C ALA A 205 -3.12 -4.75 7.05
N TYR A 206 -3.37 -4.82 8.35
CA TYR A 206 -4.53 -5.51 8.90
C TYR A 206 -5.42 -4.57 9.71
N ARG A 207 -6.72 -4.86 9.68
CA ARG A 207 -7.71 -4.23 10.53
C ARG A 207 -8.49 -5.29 11.28
N LEU A 208 -8.42 -5.26 12.60
CA LEU A 208 -9.27 -6.09 13.45
C LEU A 208 -10.53 -5.30 13.80
N GLN A 209 -11.66 -5.97 13.69
CA GLN A 209 -12.95 -5.41 14.03
C GLN A 209 -13.69 -6.34 14.97
N ALA A 210 -14.53 -5.75 15.81
CA ALA A 210 -15.35 -6.49 16.75
C ALA A 210 -16.79 -5.97 16.78
N ARG A 211 -17.70 -6.84 17.22
CA ARG A 211 -19.12 -6.50 17.48
C ARG A 211 -19.68 -7.42 18.57
N GLY A 212 -20.68 -6.93 19.29
CA GLY A 212 -21.31 -7.68 20.38
C GLY A 212 -22.47 -8.58 19.95
N ASP A 213 -22.99 -8.41 18.71
CA ASP A 213 -24.16 -9.17 18.20
C ASP A 213 -24.00 -9.37 16.68
N LEU A 214 -24.06 -10.61 16.20
CA LEU A 214 -23.92 -10.94 14.78
C LEU A 214 -25.10 -10.48 13.92
N THR A 215 -26.25 -10.27 14.52
CA THR A 215 -27.48 -9.89 13.79
C THR A 215 -27.72 -8.38 13.80
N LYS A 216 -27.14 -7.63 14.75
CA LYS A 216 -27.39 -6.20 14.98
C LYS A 216 -26.10 -5.43 15.18
N GLY A 217 -26.13 -4.13 14.85
CA GLY A 217 -25.03 -3.22 15.05
C GLY A 217 -23.99 -3.24 13.93
N LYS A 218 -22.97 -2.40 14.08
CA LYS A 218 -21.88 -2.25 13.11
C LYS A 218 -20.60 -2.87 13.66
N TRP A 219 -19.74 -3.33 12.78
CA TRP A 219 -18.37 -3.69 13.12
C TRP A 219 -17.59 -2.44 13.52
N SER A 220 -16.92 -2.49 14.66
CA SER A 220 -16.06 -1.42 15.17
C SER A 220 -14.61 -1.84 15.05
N THR A 221 -13.74 -0.96 14.58
CA THR A 221 -12.31 -1.22 14.55
C THR A 221 -11.75 -1.22 15.98
N VAL A 222 -11.14 -2.32 16.39
CA VAL A 222 -10.51 -2.49 17.72
C VAL A 222 -9.00 -2.56 17.65
N GLY A 223 -8.43 -2.85 16.46
CA GLY A 223 -7.00 -2.85 16.25
C GLY A 223 -6.64 -2.58 14.79
N ARG A 224 -5.44 -2.05 14.60
CA ARG A 224 -4.81 -1.88 13.28
C ARG A 224 -3.36 -2.29 13.38
N LEU A 225 -2.88 -2.95 12.35
CA LEU A 225 -1.47 -3.25 12.16
C LEU A 225 -1.04 -2.67 10.83
N GLU A 226 -0.09 -1.76 10.86
CA GLU A 226 0.51 -1.22 9.63
C GLU A 226 1.51 -2.24 9.05
N PRO A 227 1.84 -2.15 7.75
CA PRO A 227 2.74 -3.10 7.10
C PRO A 227 4.08 -3.23 7.83
N ARG A 228 4.56 -4.45 7.95
CA ARG A 228 5.84 -4.79 8.61
C ARG A 228 6.82 -5.33 7.59
N PRO A 229 8.14 -5.16 7.80
CA PRO A 229 9.15 -5.70 6.89
C PRO A 229 9.28 -7.23 6.94
N THR A 230 8.81 -7.87 8.01
CA THR A 230 8.91 -9.32 8.23
C THR A 230 7.59 -9.91 8.68
N SER A 231 7.31 -11.13 8.22
CA SER A 231 6.20 -11.94 8.72
C SER A 231 6.46 -12.42 10.15
N GLY A 232 5.39 -12.66 10.92
CA GLY A 232 5.49 -13.20 12.27
C GLY A 232 4.18 -13.03 13.05
N PHE A 233 4.05 -13.79 14.13
CA PHE A 233 2.91 -13.70 15.03
C PHE A 233 2.82 -12.32 15.70
N VAL A 234 1.60 -11.82 15.81
CA VAL A 234 1.27 -10.55 16.45
C VAL A 234 0.12 -10.77 17.41
N MET A 235 0.24 -10.22 18.60
CA MET A 235 -0.84 -10.12 19.57
C MET A 235 -1.35 -8.69 19.65
N LEU A 236 -2.65 -8.49 19.45
CA LEU A 236 -3.30 -7.19 19.63
C LEU A 236 -4.26 -7.25 20.83
N PRO A 237 -4.11 -6.36 21.80
CA PRO A 237 -5.02 -6.30 22.94
C PRO A 237 -6.28 -5.50 22.60
N GLU A 238 -7.45 -5.97 23.06
CA GLU A 238 -8.67 -5.20 23.17
C GLU A 238 -9.12 -5.13 24.62
N PHE A 239 -9.40 -3.92 25.10
CA PHE A 239 -10.00 -3.73 26.42
C PHE A 239 -11.53 -3.85 26.31
N LEU A 240 -12.11 -4.79 27.05
CA LEU A 240 -13.55 -4.97 27.12
C LEU A 240 -14.15 -3.94 28.08
N PRO A 241 -15.06 -3.07 27.65
CA PRO A 241 -15.88 -2.33 28.60
C PRO A 241 -16.80 -3.33 29.33
N GLY A 242 -16.68 -3.43 30.64
CA GLY A 242 -17.27 -4.43 31.53
C GLY A 242 -18.64 -4.99 31.10
N SER A 243 -18.94 -6.25 31.47
CA SER A 243 -20.20 -6.98 31.30
C SER A 243 -20.67 -7.32 29.88
N GLN A 244 -19.85 -7.34 28.84
CA GLN A 244 -20.26 -7.87 27.55
C GLN A 244 -20.31 -9.41 27.58
N GLN A 245 -21.50 -9.99 27.33
CA GLN A 245 -21.71 -11.45 27.36
C GLN A 245 -21.19 -12.18 26.13
N ALA A 246 -21.05 -11.50 24.97
CA ALA A 246 -20.55 -12.07 23.74
C ALA A 246 -19.72 -11.02 22.98
N ARG A 247 -18.66 -11.48 22.28
CA ARG A 247 -17.83 -10.65 21.43
C ARG A 247 -17.41 -11.45 20.20
N TYR A 248 -17.64 -10.91 19.02
CA TYR A 248 -17.29 -11.50 17.75
C TYR A 248 -16.21 -10.68 17.09
N TYR A 249 -15.25 -11.34 16.50
CA TYR A 249 -14.12 -10.70 15.85
C TYR A 249 -14.07 -11.09 14.38
N ARG A 250 -13.55 -10.17 13.57
CA ARG A 250 -13.11 -10.45 12.21
C ARG A 250 -11.84 -9.68 11.89
N MET A 251 -11.07 -10.23 10.98
CA MET A 251 -9.89 -9.59 10.41
C MET A 251 -10.17 -9.19 8.97
N GLU A 252 -9.70 -8.03 8.59
CA GLU A 252 -9.74 -7.52 7.22
C GLU A 252 -8.34 -7.13 6.81
N VAL A 253 -7.94 -7.55 5.61
CA VAL A 253 -6.76 -7.03 4.94
C VAL A 253 -7.11 -5.66 4.35
N ARG A 254 -6.20 -4.71 4.49
CA ARG A 254 -6.34 -3.40 3.86
C ARG A 254 -5.56 -3.43 2.54
N LYS A 255 -6.26 -3.17 1.44
CA LYS A 255 -5.58 -2.93 0.16
C LYS A 255 -4.57 -1.79 0.33
N PRO A 256 -3.36 -1.94 -0.23
CA PRO A 256 -2.35 -0.88 -0.25
C PRO A 256 -2.83 0.38 -0.96
#